data_137d36297f607875a8c02300591462f3
#
_entry.id   137d36297f607875a8c02300591462f3
#
_cell.length_a   1.000
_cell.length_b   1.000
_cell.length_c   1.000
_cell.angle_alpha   90.00
_cell.angle_beta   90.00
_cell.angle_gamma   90.00
#
_symmetry.space_group_name_H-M   'P 1'
#
loop_
_entity.id
_entity.type
_entity.pdbx_description
1 polymer ?
#
loop_
_entity_poly.entity_id
_entity_poly.type
_entity_poly.pdbx_seq_one_letter_code
_entity_poly.pdbx_strand_id
1 'polypeptide(L)'
;MFCSVSSLDAEVACVERADLVVCDLWDHESGHHSRPLARALAAGMITREDVVELPDLVAGRHPGRTSDDQRIFSTPVGLAIEDVAAAARVYRKAEELGLGTELSLWRNPIWT
;
A
#
# COMPACT_ATOMS: atom_id res chain seq x y z
N MET A 1 -14.10 1.04 -8.75
CA MET A 1 -12.95 1.13 -7.82
C MET A 1 -12.11 2.32 -8.23
N PHE A 2 -11.69 3.15 -7.29
CA PHE A 2 -10.69 4.18 -7.47
C PHE A 2 -9.44 3.78 -6.68
N CYS A 3 -8.28 3.83 -7.30
CA CYS A 3 -6.99 3.51 -6.67
C CYS A 3 -6.09 4.74 -6.76
N SER A 4 -5.76 5.34 -5.63
CA SER A 4 -4.84 6.48 -5.50
C SER A 4 -3.47 5.95 -5.12
N VAL A 5 -2.52 6.00 -6.04
CA VAL A 5 -1.13 5.55 -5.83
C VAL A 5 -0.18 6.69 -5.49
N SER A 6 -0.69 7.91 -5.38
CA SER A 6 0.07 9.08 -4.97
C SER A 6 -0.67 9.88 -3.89
N SER A 7 0.05 10.79 -3.26
CA SER A 7 -0.45 11.49 -2.08
C SER A 7 -1.57 12.51 -2.37
N LEU A 8 -1.80 12.91 -3.62
CA LEU A 8 -2.67 14.05 -3.97
C LEU A 8 -3.59 13.79 -5.16
N ASP A 9 -3.80 12.55 -5.57
CA ASP A 9 -4.56 12.19 -6.77
C ASP A 9 -6.07 12.28 -6.60
N ALA A 10 -6.56 12.33 -5.36
CA ALA A 10 -7.97 12.29 -5.06
C ALA A 10 -8.41 13.41 -4.13
N GLU A 11 -9.62 13.86 -4.33
CA GLU A 11 -10.30 14.72 -3.37
C GLU A 11 -10.86 13.89 -2.20
N VAL A 12 -11.01 14.53 -1.04
CA VAL A 12 -11.56 13.92 0.17
C VAL A 12 -12.96 13.36 -0.05
N ALA A 13 -13.75 13.99 -0.92
CA ALA A 13 -15.08 13.51 -1.30
C ALA A 13 -15.09 12.11 -1.93
N CYS A 14 -13.96 11.65 -2.50
CA CYS A 14 -13.85 10.28 -3.01
C CYS A 14 -13.80 9.26 -1.87
N VAL A 15 -13.17 9.62 -0.76
CA VAL A 15 -13.11 8.79 0.46
C VAL A 15 -14.49 8.71 1.11
N GLU A 16 -15.14 9.87 1.31
CA GLU A 16 -16.47 9.97 1.92
C GLU A 16 -17.54 9.14 1.18
N ARG A 17 -17.44 9.08 -0.16
CA ARG A 17 -18.41 8.37 -1.00
C ARG A 17 -18.09 6.89 -1.20
N ALA A 18 -17.00 6.40 -0.64
CA ALA A 18 -16.64 5.01 -0.74
C ALA A 18 -17.46 4.14 0.21
N ASP A 19 -17.88 2.99 -0.28
CA ASP A 19 -18.55 1.96 0.54
C ASP A 19 -17.52 1.03 1.23
N LEU A 20 -16.27 1.07 0.76
CA LEU A 20 -15.11 0.39 1.34
C LEU A 20 -13.86 1.24 1.12
N VAL A 21 -13.16 1.57 2.18
CA VAL A 21 -11.88 2.27 2.14
C VAL A 21 -10.76 1.31 2.53
N VAL A 22 -9.72 1.24 1.70
CA VAL A 22 -8.58 0.34 1.88
C VAL A 22 -7.27 1.12 1.86
N CYS A 23 -6.38 0.84 2.80
CA CYS A 23 -5.01 1.37 2.81
C CYS A 23 -3.99 0.23 2.98
N ASP A 24 -2.72 0.51 2.75
CA ASP A 24 -1.63 -0.43 2.98
C ASP A 24 -1.44 -0.70 4.45
N LEU A 25 -1.19 0.37 5.22
CA LEU A 25 -0.95 0.34 6.64
C LEU A 25 -1.52 1.63 7.26
N TRP A 26 -2.41 1.48 8.23
CA TRP A 26 -3.11 2.60 8.87
C TRP A 26 -2.17 3.65 9.45
N ASP A 27 -1.18 3.23 10.23
CA ASP A 27 -0.26 4.16 10.90
C ASP A 27 0.53 5.01 9.91
N HIS A 28 0.85 4.43 8.76
CA HIS A 28 1.54 5.13 7.70
C HIS A 28 0.64 6.14 6.98
N GLU A 29 -0.60 5.75 6.70
CA GLU A 29 -1.57 6.60 5.99
C GLU A 29 -2.10 7.74 6.87
N SER A 30 -2.50 7.44 8.10
CA SER A 30 -3.09 8.43 9.02
C SER A 30 -2.09 9.50 9.47
N GLY A 31 -0.80 9.18 9.50
CA GLY A 31 0.28 10.11 9.85
C GLY A 31 0.63 11.15 8.78
N HIS A 32 0.17 10.98 7.55
CA HIS A 32 0.47 11.89 6.44
C HIS A 32 -0.66 12.87 6.16
N HIS A 33 -0.68 13.99 6.84
CA HIS A 33 -1.76 15.00 6.82
C HIS A 33 -2.18 15.52 5.44
N SER A 34 -1.35 15.42 4.42
CA SER A 34 -1.69 15.84 3.05
C SER A 34 -2.56 14.84 2.30
N ARG A 35 -2.58 13.57 2.72
CA ARG A 35 -3.27 12.50 2.00
C ARG A 35 -4.78 12.54 2.19
N PRO A 36 -5.56 12.12 1.18
CA PRO A 36 -7.01 12.15 1.23
C PRO A 36 -7.60 11.44 2.45
N LEU A 37 -7.05 10.27 2.81
CA LEU A 37 -7.51 9.49 3.96
C LEU A 37 -7.28 10.24 5.28
N ALA A 38 -6.07 10.77 5.51
CA ALA A 38 -5.77 11.55 6.71
C ALA A 38 -6.59 12.84 6.80
N ARG A 39 -6.87 13.47 5.66
CA ARG A 39 -7.73 14.66 5.58
C ARG A 39 -9.19 14.32 5.89
N ALA A 40 -9.70 13.19 5.39
CA ALA A 40 -11.05 12.72 5.68
C ALA A 40 -11.22 12.40 7.19
N LEU A 41 -10.21 11.76 7.79
CA LEU A 41 -10.15 11.49 9.22
C LEU A 41 -10.15 12.79 10.03
N ALA A 42 -9.29 13.75 9.70
CA ALA A 42 -9.21 15.05 10.38
C ALA A 42 -10.49 15.86 10.25
N ALA A 43 -11.24 15.69 9.18
CA ALA A 43 -12.55 16.30 8.95
C ALA A 43 -13.71 15.55 9.64
N GLY A 44 -13.45 14.42 10.29
CA GLY A 44 -14.46 13.59 10.93
C GLY A 44 -15.43 12.89 9.97
N MET A 45 -15.03 12.75 8.70
CA MET A 45 -15.83 12.08 7.66
C MET A 45 -15.74 10.55 7.75
N ILE A 46 -14.64 10.05 8.28
CA ILE A 46 -14.37 8.62 8.52
C ILE A 46 -13.70 8.44 9.88
N THR A 47 -13.76 7.23 10.38
CA THR A 47 -13.05 6.77 11.59
C THR A 47 -12.06 5.66 11.24
N ARG A 48 -11.29 5.18 12.22
CA ARG A 48 -10.38 4.02 12.02
C ARG A 48 -11.14 2.77 11.58
N GLU A 49 -12.33 2.57 12.12
CA GLU A 49 -13.18 1.40 11.89
C GLU A 49 -13.73 1.33 10.45
N ASP A 50 -13.78 2.47 9.75
CA ASP A 50 -14.23 2.55 8.36
C ASP A 50 -13.15 2.13 7.35
N VAL A 51 -11.91 1.89 7.84
CA VAL A 51 -10.74 1.62 6.99
C VAL A 51 -10.21 0.21 7.20
N VAL A 52 -10.08 -0.52 6.11
CA VAL A 52 -9.52 -1.87 6.08
C VAL A 52 -8.08 -1.82 5.58
N GLU A 53 -7.19 -2.51 6.27
CA GLU A 53 -5.79 -2.63 5.83
C GLU A 53 -5.61 -3.76 4.81
N LEU A 54 -4.77 -3.53 3.82
CA LEU A 54 -4.50 -4.50 2.76
C LEU A 54 -4.05 -5.88 3.29
N PRO A 55 -3.24 -5.99 4.35
CA PRO A 55 -2.90 -7.28 4.97
C PRO A 55 -4.13 -8.08 5.46
N ASP A 56 -5.19 -7.41 5.90
CA ASP A 56 -6.41 -8.09 6.34
C ASP A 56 -7.20 -8.68 5.16
N LEU A 57 -7.21 -7.98 4.03
CA LEU A 57 -7.80 -8.48 2.79
C LEU A 57 -7.02 -9.69 2.26
N VAL A 58 -5.69 -9.58 2.18
CA VAL A 58 -4.82 -10.63 1.65
C VAL A 58 -4.87 -11.89 2.53
N ALA A 59 -4.96 -11.71 3.85
CA ALA A 59 -5.07 -12.82 4.80
C ALA A 59 -6.49 -13.40 4.92
N GLY A 60 -7.48 -12.85 4.20
CA GLY A 60 -8.86 -13.31 4.25
C GLY A 60 -9.60 -12.98 5.56
N ARG A 61 -9.08 -12.04 6.35
CA ARG A 61 -9.73 -11.57 7.59
C ARG A 61 -10.89 -10.59 7.33
N HIS A 62 -10.90 -9.97 6.14
CA HIS A 62 -11.98 -9.13 5.67
C HIS A 62 -12.44 -9.62 4.29
N PRO A 63 -13.75 -9.67 4.00
CA PRO A 63 -14.28 -10.23 2.76
C PRO A 63 -13.92 -9.40 1.51
N GLY A 64 -13.51 -8.15 1.67
CA GLY A 64 -13.24 -7.25 0.56
C GLY A 64 -14.53 -6.80 -0.15
N ARG A 65 -14.50 -6.81 -1.47
CA ARG A 65 -15.67 -6.50 -2.31
C ARG A 65 -16.76 -7.55 -2.11
N THR A 66 -17.97 -7.09 -1.82
CA THR A 66 -19.14 -7.97 -1.59
C THR A 66 -20.21 -7.80 -2.67
N SER A 67 -20.16 -6.75 -3.50
CA SER A 67 -21.03 -6.58 -4.66
C SER A 67 -20.35 -5.77 -5.77
N ASP A 68 -20.87 -5.89 -6.99
CA ASP A 68 -20.35 -5.16 -8.16
C ASP A 68 -20.60 -3.65 -8.08
N ASP A 69 -21.68 -3.24 -7.42
CA ASP A 69 -22.06 -1.83 -7.25
C ASP A 69 -21.23 -1.11 -6.18
N GLN A 70 -20.49 -1.86 -5.38
CA GLN A 70 -19.71 -1.30 -4.29
C GLN A 70 -18.59 -0.38 -4.78
N ARG A 71 -18.59 0.84 -4.29
CA ARG A 71 -17.54 1.84 -4.55
C ARG A 71 -16.38 1.61 -3.59
N ILE A 72 -15.22 1.33 -4.12
CA ILE A 72 -14.01 1.08 -3.33
C ILE A 72 -13.02 2.21 -3.59
N PHE A 73 -12.57 2.86 -2.51
CA PHE A 73 -11.42 3.75 -2.51
C PHE A 73 -10.22 3.00 -1.93
N SER A 74 -9.15 2.90 -2.70
CA SER A 74 -7.92 2.26 -2.28
C SER A 74 -6.76 3.23 -2.40
N THR A 75 -5.94 3.33 -1.36
CA THR A 75 -4.77 4.20 -1.30
C THR A 75 -3.51 3.41 -0.95
N PRO A 76 -3.02 2.54 -1.87
CA PRO A 76 -1.73 1.90 -1.71
C PRO A 76 -0.63 2.93 -2.02
N VAL A 77 0.19 3.24 -1.03
CA VAL A 77 1.31 4.17 -1.18
C VAL A 77 2.62 3.40 -1.34
N GLY A 78 2.58 2.11 -1.04
CA GLY A 78 3.71 1.20 -1.09
C GLY A 78 4.47 1.14 0.23
N LEU A 79 4.88 -0.07 0.54
CA LEU A 79 5.69 -0.38 1.71
C LEU A 79 6.97 -1.06 1.26
N ALA A 80 8.10 -0.71 1.86
CA ALA A 80 9.41 -1.32 1.54
C ALA A 80 9.42 -2.86 1.63
N ILE A 81 8.54 -3.45 2.43
CA ILE A 81 8.40 -4.91 2.53
C ILE A 81 7.91 -5.52 1.21
N GLU A 82 7.11 -4.80 0.42
CA GLU A 82 6.63 -5.24 -0.90
C GLU A 82 7.78 -5.31 -1.90
N ASP A 83 8.64 -4.28 -1.90
CA ASP A 83 9.84 -4.24 -2.74
C ASP A 83 10.80 -5.37 -2.39
N VAL A 84 11.05 -5.60 -1.10
CA VAL A 84 11.93 -6.68 -0.63
C VAL A 84 11.35 -8.04 -1.00
N ALA A 85 10.05 -8.25 -0.86
CA ALA A 85 9.40 -9.52 -1.20
C ALA A 85 9.48 -9.79 -2.72
N ALA A 86 9.20 -8.77 -3.54
CA ALA A 86 9.29 -8.86 -4.99
C ALA A 86 10.75 -9.10 -5.44
N ALA A 87 11.70 -8.31 -4.93
CA ALA A 87 13.11 -8.43 -5.26
C ALA A 87 13.67 -9.81 -4.87
N ALA A 88 13.35 -10.31 -3.69
CA ALA A 88 13.78 -11.63 -3.24
C ALA A 88 13.26 -12.75 -4.15
N ARG A 89 12.03 -12.63 -4.65
CA ARG A 89 11.45 -13.60 -5.59
C ARG A 89 12.15 -13.55 -6.95
N VAL A 90 12.38 -12.35 -7.48
CA VAL A 90 13.11 -12.14 -8.75
C VAL A 90 14.53 -12.63 -8.64
N TYR A 91 15.24 -12.31 -7.55
CA TYR A 91 16.61 -12.75 -7.29
C TYR A 91 16.72 -14.27 -7.32
N ARG A 92 15.92 -14.98 -6.52
CA ARG A 92 15.94 -16.46 -6.51
C ARG A 92 15.67 -17.05 -7.89
N LYS A 93 14.72 -16.44 -8.64
CA LYS A 93 14.40 -16.94 -9.99
C LYS A 93 15.52 -16.69 -10.98
N ALA A 94 16.24 -15.59 -10.87
CA ALA A 94 17.41 -15.30 -11.68
C ALA A 94 18.55 -16.30 -11.40
N GLU A 95 18.81 -16.61 -10.11
CA GLU A 95 19.81 -17.63 -9.74
C GLU A 95 19.44 -19.02 -10.32
N GLU A 96 18.20 -19.46 -10.19
CA GLU A 96 17.72 -20.74 -10.77
C GLU A 96 17.92 -20.82 -12.28
N LEU A 97 17.78 -19.71 -12.97
CA LEU A 97 17.89 -19.63 -14.44
C LEU A 97 19.29 -19.28 -14.92
N GLY A 98 20.26 -19.04 -14.03
CA GLY A 98 21.59 -18.59 -14.38
C GLY A 98 21.64 -17.21 -15.04
N LEU A 99 20.68 -16.34 -14.70
CA LEU A 99 20.56 -14.98 -15.23
C LEU A 99 21.25 -13.97 -14.33
N GLY A 100 21.79 -12.94 -14.95
CA GLY A 100 22.47 -11.85 -14.26
C GLY A 100 23.98 -11.98 -14.23
N THR A 101 24.63 -11.01 -13.60
CA THR A 101 26.08 -10.97 -13.43
C THR A 101 26.38 -10.62 -11.98
N GLU A 102 27.19 -11.41 -11.32
CA GLU A 102 27.67 -11.11 -9.99
C GLU A 102 28.72 -10.00 -10.03
N LEU A 103 28.44 -8.91 -9.34
CA LEU A 103 29.32 -7.76 -9.26
C LEU A 103 29.79 -7.57 -7.82
N SER A 104 31.08 -7.38 -7.63
CA SER A 104 31.61 -6.95 -6.32
C SER A 104 31.28 -5.49 -6.11
N LEU A 105 30.43 -5.18 -5.12
CA LEU A 105 30.04 -3.81 -4.81
C LEU A 105 31.22 -2.99 -4.31
N TRP A 106 32.03 -3.57 -3.43
CA TRP A 106 33.35 -3.07 -3.01
C TRP A 106 34.17 -4.19 -2.37
N ARG A 107 35.49 -4.06 -2.49
CA ARG A 107 36.43 -5.05 -1.89
C ARG A 107 36.76 -4.75 -0.43
N ASN A 108 36.75 -3.46 -0.07
CA ASN A 108 37.00 -2.99 1.29
C ASN A 108 35.89 -1.97 1.65
N PRO A 109 35.00 -2.26 2.62
CA PRO A 109 34.03 -1.29 3.09
C PRO A 109 34.73 -0.06 3.65
N ILE A 110 34.22 1.14 3.33
CA ILE A 110 34.82 2.42 3.77
C ILE A 110 34.44 2.75 5.22
N TRP A 111 33.48 2.04 5.77
CA TRP A 111 33.00 2.21 7.14
C TRP A 111 33.19 0.89 7.92
N THR A 112 34.22 0.86 8.68
CA THR A 112 34.47 -0.14 9.74
C THR A 112 34.72 0.59 11.06
#